data_8bac97a14529f6e82e095f65efc29d35
#
_entry.id   8bac97a14529f6e82e095f65efc29d35
#
_cell.length_a   1.000
_cell.length_b   1.000
_cell.length_c   1.000
_cell.angle_alpha   90.00
_cell.angle_beta   90.00
_cell.angle_gamma   90.00
#
_symmetry.space_group_name_H-M   'P 1'
#
loop_
_entity.id
_entity.type
_entity.pdbx_description
1 polymer ?
#
loop_
_entity_poly.entity_id
_entity_poly.type
_entity_poly.pdbx_seq_one_letter_code
_entity_poly.pdbx_strand_id
1 'polypeptide(L)'
;MQLLILTTTKMKFTRKANANWKGTGMEGTGTISTQSTTLNNAQLSFKTRFADGVGTNPEELVAAAHSGCFTMQLSFLLNEGGFTADDLSTEATVTFEDGTITLIHLDLKGKVPSISAEEFEKTAAKAKEICPISKLLNTTITLTATLVS
;
A
#
# COMPACT_ATOMS: atom_id res chain seq x y z
N MET A 1 -39.26 2.14 -9.89
CA MET A 1 -37.83 1.77 -10.07
C MET A 1 -37.10 3.04 -10.49
N GLN A 2 -36.48 3.70 -9.53
CA GLN A 2 -35.78 4.95 -9.77
C GLN A 2 -34.38 4.60 -10.23
N LEU A 3 -34.09 4.86 -11.49
CA LEU A 3 -32.77 4.72 -12.06
C LEU A 3 -31.87 5.77 -11.41
N LEU A 4 -31.08 5.37 -10.42
CA LEU A 4 -30.00 6.21 -9.92
C LEU A 4 -28.99 6.35 -11.06
N ILE A 5 -29.07 7.44 -11.78
CA ILE A 5 -27.98 7.89 -12.64
C ILE A 5 -26.85 8.28 -11.67
N LEU A 6 -25.94 7.35 -11.43
CA LEU A 6 -24.65 7.66 -10.84
C LEU A 6 -23.94 8.58 -11.82
N THR A 7 -24.14 9.87 -11.65
CA THR A 7 -23.22 10.85 -12.23
C THR A 7 -21.86 10.48 -11.65
N THR A 8 -20.96 9.98 -12.49
CA THR A 8 -19.57 9.78 -12.13
C THR A 8 -18.98 11.15 -11.83
N THR A 9 -19.17 11.61 -10.59
CA THR A 9 -18.47 12.78 -10.08
C THR A 9 -16.99 12.42 -10.12
N LYS A 10 -16.22 13.09 -11.00
CA LYS A 10 -14.77 12.92 -11.03
C LYS A 10 -14.23 13.25 -9.65
N MET A 11 -13.81 12.22 -8.93
CA MET A 11 -13.25 12.39 -7.59
C MET A 11 -11.87 13.02 -7.70
N LYS A 12 -11.70 14.19 -7.09
CA LYS A 12 -10.42 14.86 -6.97
C LYS A 12 -10.23 15.31 -5.53
N PHE A 13 -9.13 14.90 -4.93
CA PHE A 13 -8.76 15.34 -3.59
C PHE A 13 -7.24 15.43 -3.46
N THR A 14 -6.77 16.07 -2.41
CA THR A 14 -5.36 16.19 -2.07
C THR A 14 -5.10 15.68 -0.65
N ARG A 15 -3.90 15.17 -0.43
CA ARG A 15 -3.41 14.80 0.89
C ARG A 15 -2.02 15.38 1.05
N LYS A 16 -1.66 15.71 2.28
CA LYS A 16 -0.39 16.39 2.59
C LYS A 16 0.38 15.63 3.66
N ALA A 17 1.67 15.67 3.52
CA ALA A 17 2.63 15.28 4.54
C ALA A 17 3.81 16.25 4.48
N ASN A 18 4.58 16.32 5.54
CA ASN A 18 5.77 17.12 5.58
C ASN A 18 6.90 16.40 6.29
N ALA A 19 8.12 16.79 5.95
CA ALA A 19 9.32 16.31 6.59
C ALA A 19 10.21 17.50 6.93
N ASN A 20 10.93 17.37 8.04
CA ASN A 20 11.96 18.31 8.45
C ASN A 20 13.27 17.55 8.67
N TRP A 21 14.39 18.17 8.33
CA TRP A 21 15.72 17.62 8.54
C TRP A 21 16.65 18.68 9.10
N LYS A 22 17.47 18.30 10.07
CA LYS A 22 18.50 19.16 10.67
C LYS A 22 19.82 18.42 10.71
N GLY A 23 20.85 19.03 10.17
CA GLY A 23 22.20 18.49 10.21
C GLY A 23 22.61 17.78 8.93
N THR A 24 23.68 16.99 9.01
CA THR A 24 24.20 16.22 7.88
C THR A 24 23.32 15.02 7.55
N GLY A 25 23.49 14.46 6.36
CA GLY A 25 22.73 13.28 5.97
C GLY A 25 22.96 12.05 6.87
N MET A 26 24.17 11.90 7.37
CA MET A 26 24.53 10.73 8.22
C MET A 26 24.27 10.94 9.70
N GLU A 27 24.49 12.15 10.22
CA GLU A 27 24.44 12.44 11.65
C GLU A 27 23.24 13.30 12.03
N GLY A 28 22.53 13.84 11.06
CA GLY A 28 21.37 14.67 11.28
C GLY A 28 20.17 13.90 11.81
N THR A 29 19.14 14.64 12.13
CA THR A 29 17.86 14.10 12.62
C THR A 29 16.70 14.74 11.88
N GLY A 30 15.67 13.96 11.64
CA GLY A 30 14.48 14.46 10.98
C GLY A 30 13.19 13.95 11.59
N THR A 31 12.10 14.49 11.08
CA THR A 31 10.75 14.07 11.44
C THR A 31 9.86 14.04 10.23
N ILE A 32 8.85 13.18 10.27
CA ILE A 32 7.78 13.11 9.27
C ILE A 32 6.44 13.24 9.98
N SER A 33 5.55 14.05 9.42
CA SER A 33 4.18 14.20 9.89
C SER A 33 3.21 14.12 8.73
N THR A 34 2.04 13.57 8.98
CA THR A 34 0.95 13.50 8.01
C THR A 34 -0.17 14.47 8.40
N GLN A 35 -0.94 14.89 7.40
CA GLN A 35 -2.10 15.76 7.60
C GLN A 35 -3.10 15.19 8.62
N SER A 36 -3.27 13.87 8.64
CA SER A 36 -4.16 13.16 9.58
C SER A 36 -3.61 13.08 11.00
N THR A 37 -2.35 13.46 11.21
CA THR A 37 -1.60 13.31 12.46
C THR A 37 -1.33 11.86 12.89
N THR A 38 -1.65 10.88 12.05
CA THR A 38 -1.29 9.47 12.28
C THR A 38 0.22 9.30 12.43
N LEU A 39 1.01 10.00 11.60
CA LEU A 39 2.40 10.29 11.88
C LEU A 39 2.49 11.72 12.41
N ASN A 40 3.02 11.87 13.60
CA ASN A 40 3.17 13.15 14.26
C ASN A 40 4.61 13.28 14.79
N ASN A 41 5.45 13.97 14.03
CA ASN A 41 6.88 14.09 14.30
C ASN A 41 7.57 12.73 14.48
N ALA A 42 7.17 11.74 13.65
CA ALA A 42 7.82 10.44 13.63
C ALA A 42 9.29 10.60 13.25
N GLN A 43 10.17 9.94 13.99
CA GLN A 43 11.61 10.08 13.80
C GLN A 43 12.06 9.51 12.47
N LEU A 44 12.95 10.25 11.80
CA LEU A 44 13.63 9.85 10.58
C LEU A 44 15.14 10.12 10.76
N SER A 45 15.97 9.13 10.49
CA SER A 45 17.42 9.28 10.58
C SER A 45 18.09 8.34 9.57
N PHE A 46 19.40 8.48 9.40
CA PHE A 46 20.18 7.52 8.63
C PHE A 46 20.00 6.09 9.18
N LYS A 47 20.02 5.92 10.49
CA LYS A 47 19.82 4.62 11.15
C LYS A 47 18.44 4.02 10.87
N THR A 48 17.38 4.81 10.91
CA THR A 48 16.02 4.30 10.68
C THR A 48 15.80 3.88 9.22
N ARG A 49 16.62 4.37 8.31
CA ARG A 49 16.54 4.04 6.88
C ARG A 49 17.47 2.91 6.48
N PHE A 50 18.71 2.92 6.94
CA PHE A 50 19.77 2.01 6.46
C PHE A 50 20.31 1.05 7.51
N ALA A 51 19.82 1.11 8.74
CA ALA A 51 20.22 0.25 9.85
C ALA A 51 19.06 0.10 10.85
N ASP A 52 19.35 -0.46 12.02
CA ASP A 52 18.34 -0.59 13.08
C ASP A 52 18.27 0.71 13.90
N GLY A 53 17.11 1.32 13.92
CA GLY A 53 16.85 2.54 14.67
C GLY A 53 15.37 2.70 15.02
N VAL A 54 15.09 3.54 16.02
CA VAL A 54 13.71 3.88 16.41
C VAL A 54 13.18 4.97 15.50
N GLY A 55 12.09 4.68 14.79
CA GLY A 55 11.46 5.63 13.89
C GLY A 55 10.97 4.97 12.61
N THR A 56 10.72 5.78 11.61
CA THR A 56 10.24 5.33 10.30
C THR A 56 11.24 5.61 9.21
N ASN A 57 10.94 5.14 7.99
CA ASN A 57 11.73 5.40 6.80
C ASN A 57 10.81 5.46 5.57
N PRO A 58 11.27 6.08 4.46
CA PRO A 58 10.47 6.19 3.26
C PRO A 58 10.04 4.85 2.66
N GLU A 59 10.90 3.84 2.74
CA GLU A 59 10.66 2.54 2.13
C GLU A 59 9.49 1.80 2.82
N GLU A 60 9.44 1.79 4.16
CA GLU A 60 8.30 1.18 4.86
C GLU A 60 7.01 1.99 4.70
N LEU A 61 7.09 3.32 4.54
CA LEU A 61 5.92 4.15 4.24
C LEU A 61 5.35 3.85 2.86
N VAL A 62 6.21 3.61 1.87
CA VAL A 62 5.80 3.12 0.55
C VAL A 62 5.14 1.75 0.67
N ALA A 63 5.72 0.83 1.44
CA ALA A 63 5.13 -0.48 1.70
C ALA A 63 3.75 -0.37 2.35
N ALA A 64 3.59 0.51 3.35
CA ALA A 64 2.31 0.76 4.01
C ALA A 64 1.27 1.30 3.04
N ALA A 65 1.63 2.30 2.24
CA ALA A 65 0.75 2.88 1.22
C ALA A 65 0.32 1.84 0.19
N HIS A 66 1.25 1.02 -0.29
CA HIS A 66 0.99 0.03 -1.31
C HIS A 66 0.10 -1.11 -0.80
N SER A 67 0.41 -1.66 0.38
CA SER A 67 -0.41 -2.71 0.98
C SER A 67 -1.83 -2.24 1.25
N GLY A 68 -2.01 -1.03 1.77
CA GLY A 68 -3.32 -0.46 2.05
C GLY A 68 -4.15 -0.23 0.79
N CYS A 69 -3.55 0.38 -0.22
CA CYS A 69 -4.23 0.65 -1.49
C CYS A 69 -4.61 -0.64 -2.22
N PHE A 70 -3.69 -1.58 -2.33
CA PHE A 70 -3.94 -2.87 -2.97
C PHE A 70 -5.07 -3.65 -2.27
N THR A 71 -5.01 -3.75 -0.95
CA THR A 71 -6.00 -4.51 -0.17
C THR A 71 -7.40 -3.90 -0.30
N MET A 72 -7.51 -2.59 -0.24
CA MET A 72 -8.78 -1.90 -0.44
C MET A 72 -9.30 -2.06 -1.88
N GLN A 73 -8.43 -1.95 -2.87
CA GLN A 73 -8.80 -2.17 -4.27
C GLN A 73 -9.34 -3.59 -4.50
N LEU A 74 -8.70 -4.58 -3.90
CA LEU A 74 -9.17 -5.95 -3.94
C LEU A 74 -10.57 -6.10 -3.33
N SER A 75 -10.81 -5.47 -2.18
CA SER A 75 -12.11 -5.47 -1.53
C SER A 75 -13.22 -4.95 -2.47
N PHE A 76 -12.96 -3.86 -3.18
CA PHE A 76 -13.91 -3.33 -4.16
C PHE A 76 -14.17 -4.31 -5.32
N LEU A 77 -13.13 -4.92 -5.87
CA LEU A 77 -13.26 -5.88 -6.97
C LEU A 77 -14.01 -7.14 -6.54
N LEU A 78 -13.76 -7.62 -5.32
CA LEU A 78 -14.50 -8.76 -4.77
C LEU A 78 -15.99 -8.43 -4.64
N ASN A 79 -16.33 -7.25 -4.14
CA ASN A 79 -17.73 -6.81 -4.02
C ASN A 79 -18.41 -6.70 -5.40
N GLU A 80 -17.73 -6.19 -6.40
CA GLU A 80 -18.24 -6.17 -7.78
C GLU A 80 -18.54 -7.57 -8.31
N GLY A 81 -17.75 -8.55 -7.92
CA GLY A 81 -17.95 -9.96 -8.26
C GLY A 81 -18.99 -10.69 -7.41
N GLY A 82 -19.61 -10.02 -6.45
CA GLY A 82 -20.61 -10.61 -5.56
C GLY A 82 -20.03 -11.27 -4.31
N PHE A 83 -18.77 -11.03 -3.99
CA PHE A 83 -18.10 -11.60 -2.84
C PHE A 83 -17.83 -10.56 -1.76
N THR A 84 -17.88 -10.96 -0.51
CA THR A 84 -17.48 -10.14 0.64
C THR A 84 -16.42 -10.89 1.43
N ALA A 85 -15.26 -10.28 1.57
CA ALA A 85 -14.18 -10.87 2.35
C ALA A 85 -14.48 -10.83 3.85
N ASP A 86 -14.21 -11.93 4.54
CA ASP A 86 -14.17 -11.95 6.00
C ASP A 86 -12.89 -11.30 6.50
N ASP A 87 -11.78 -11.53 5.81
CA ASP A 87 -10.48 -10.96 6.12
C ASP A 87 -9.59 -10.90 4.89
N LEU A 88 -8.86 -9.80 4.75
CA LEU A 88 -7.80 -9.63 3.76
C LEU A 88 -6.58 -9.06 4.47
N SER A 89 -5.47 -9.78 4.40
CA SER A 89 -4.21 -9.37 5.00
C SER A 89 -3.11 -9.35 3.94
N THR A 90 -2.44 -8.22 3.79
CA THR A 90 -1.37 -8.06 2.82
C THR A 90 -0.11 -7.53 3.50
N GLU A 91 1.00 -8.21 3.27
CA GLU A 91 2.32 -7.70 3.60
C GLU A 91 3.01 -7.24 2.31
N ALA A 92 3.47 -6.00 2.28
CA ALA A 92 4.28 -5.49 1.18
C ALA A 92 5.75 -5.45 1.61
N THR A 93 6.61 -6.05 0.83
CA THR A 93 8.07 -6.03 1.05
C THR A 93 8.72 -5.21 -0.04
N VAL A 94 9.35 -4.11 0.35
CA VAL A 94 10.10 -3.21 -0.55
C VAL A 94 11.57 -3.60 -0.49
N THR A 95 12.16 -3.90 -1.64
CA THR A 95 13.59 -4.18 -1.77
C THR A 95 14.31 -2.95 -2.30
N PHE A 96 15.30 -2.50 -1.55
CA PHE A 96 16.15 -1.37 -1.89
C PHE A 96 17.57 -1.88 -2.19
N GLU A 97 18.09 -1.55 -3.37
CA GLU A 97 19.42 -1.96 -3.82
C GLU A 97 20.11 -0.79 -4.53
N ASP A 98 21.30 -0.44 -4.10
CA ASP A 98 22.15 0.56 -4.78
C ASP A 98 21.41 1.88 -5.11
N GLY A 99 20.67 2.40 -4.15
CA GLY A 99 19.94 3.67 -4.30
C GLY A 99 18.62 3.59 -5.03
N THR A 100 18.14 2.38 -5.34
CA THR A 100 16.93 2.16 -6.11
C THR A 100 16.02 1.13 -5.46
N ILE A 101 14.71 1.37 -5.50
CA ILE A 101 13.73 0.34 -5.17
C ILE A 101 13.57 -0.56 -6.39
N THR A 102 14.02 -1.80 -6.28
CA THR A 102 14.08 -2.75 -7.39
C THR A 102 12.90 -3.70 -7.45
N LEU A 103 12.21 -3.91 -6.33
CA LEU A 103 11.10 -4.85 -6.23
C LEU A 103 10.17 -4.48 -5.09
N ILE A 104 8.88 -4.64 -5.31
CA ILE A 104 7.88 -4.71 -4.25
C ILE A 104 7.13 -6.02 -4.39
N HIS A 105 7.15 -6.84 -3.35
CA HIS A 105 6.40 -8.07 -3.31
C HIS A 105 5.18 -7.90 -2.39
N LEU A 106 3.99 -8.25 -2.91
CA LEU A 106 2.74 -8.27 -2.16
C LEU A 106 2.41 -9.72 -1.81
N ASP A 107 2.37 -10.02 -0.52
CA ASP A 107 1.95 -11.34 0.00
C ASP A 107 0.57 -11.19 0.63
N LEU A 108 -0.44 -11.71 -0.07
CA LEU A 108 -1.85 -11.61 0.28
C LEU A 108 -2.36 -12.93 0.83
N LYS A 109 -3.03 -12.86 1.96
CA LYS A 109 -3.85 -13.95 2.51
C LYS A 109 -5.28 -13.44 2.64
N GLY A 110 -6.21 -14.13 2.01
CA GLY A 110 -7.62 -13.73 2.03
C GLY A 110 -8.52 -14.85 2.49
N LYS A 111 -9.49 -14.51 3.31
CA LYS A 111 -10.61 -15.37 3.68
C LYS A 111 -11.87 -14.80 3.05
N VAL A 112 -12.35 -15.45 2.00
CA VAL A 112 -13.47 -14.97 1.21
C VAL A 112 -14.44 -16.12 0.99
N PRO A 113 -15.62 -16.12 1.64
CA PRO A 113 -16.59 -17.20 1.47
C PRO A 113 -17.05 -17.35 0.03
N SER A 114 -17.24 -18.57 -0.39
CA SER A 114 -17.83 -18.97 -1.67
C SER A 114 -17.00 -18.71 -2.93
N ILE A 115 -15.83 -18.09 -2.82
CA ILE A 115 -14.96 -17.87 -3.98
C ILE A 115 -14.05 -19.08 -4.24
N SER A 116 -13.77 -19.36 -5.51
CA SER A 116 -12.75 -20.35 -5.88
C SER A 116 -11.35 -19.76 -5.76
N ALA A 117 -10.34 -20.60 -5.56
CA ALA A 117 -8.94 -20.16 -5.54
C ALA A 117 -8.55 -19.46 -6.85
N GLU A 118 -8.98 -19.99 -8.00
CA GLU A 118 -8.71 -19.38 -9.30
C GLU A 118 -9.31 -17.99 -9.43
N GLU A 119 -10.57 -17.80 -9.06
CA GLU A 119 -11.24 -16.51 -9.10
C GLU A 119 -10.59 -15.52 -8.14
N PHE A 120 -10.20 -15.96 -6.96
CA PHE A 120 -9.49 -15.13 -5.98
C PHE A 120 -8.14 -14.65 -6.52
N GLU A 121 -7.33 -15.54 -7.07
CA GLU A 121 -6.03 -15.20 -7.67
C GLU A 121 -6.17 -14.23 -8.82
N LYS A 122 -7.13 -14.45 -9.70
CA LYS A 122 -7.41 -13.59 -10.84
C LYS A 122 -7.84 -12.19 -10.41
N THR A 123 -8.70 -12.10 -9.40
CA THR A 123 -9.18 -10.83 -8.85
C THR A 123 -8.04 -10.08 -8.15
N ALA A 124 -7.19 -10.79 -7.41
CA ALA A 124 -6.02 -10.22 -6.77
C ALA A 124 -5.00 -9.69 -7.79
N ALA A 125 -4.77 -10.42 -8.89
CA ALA A 125 -3.89 -9.95 -9.97
C ALA A 125 -4.43 -8.67 -10.61
N LYS A 126 -5.74 -8.57 -10.79
CA LYS A 126 -6.38 -7.36 -11.31
C LYS A 126 -6.24 -6.19 -10.34
N ALA A 127 -6.43 -6.42 -9.04
CA ALA A 127 -6.23 -5.41 -8.01
C ALA A 127 -4.80 -4.85 -8.03
N LYS A 128 -3.79 -5.72 -8.16
CA LYS A 128 -2.39 -5.32 -8.30
C LYS A 128 -2.19 -4.39 -9.50
N GLU A 129 -2.79 -4.72 -10.63
CA GLU A 129 -2.64 -3.96 -11.86
C GLU A 129 -3.26 -2.57 -11.79
N ILE A 130 -4.47 -2.45 -11.22
CA ILE A 130 -5.24 -1.20 -11.24
C ILE A 130 -5.12 -0.34 -9.97
N CYS A 131 -4.49 -0.87 -8.92
CA CYS A 131 -4.24 -0.11 -7.70
C CYS A 131 -3.48 1.19 -8.04
N PRO A 132 -3.98 2.37 -7.63
CA PRO A 132 -3.34 3.64 -7.94
C PRO A 132 -1.87 3.73 -7.51
N ILE A 133 -1.50 3.11 -6.40
CA ILE A 133 -0.11 3.08 -5.94
C ILE A 133 0.75 2.19 -6.85
N SER A 134 0.23 1.02 -7.28
CA SER A 134 0.93 0.19 -8.26
C SER A 134 1.19 0.94 -9.57
N LYS A 135 0.22 1.73 -10.02
CA LYS A 135 0.36 2.55 -11.25
C LYS A 135 1.32 3.72 -11.09
N LEU A 136 1.45 4.26 -9.88
CA LEU A 136 2.36 5.35 -9.56
C LEU A 136 3.83 4.90 -9.59
N LEU A 137 4.11 3.70 -9.06
CA LEU A 137 5.47 3.23 -8.81
C LEU A 137 6.10 2.63 -10.07
N ASN A 138 7.31 3.06 -10.37
CA ASN A 138 8.10 2.55 -11.50
C ASN A 138 9.08 1.48 -10.99
N THR A 139 8.55 0.31 -10.66
CA THR A 139 9.34 -0.82 -10.19
C THR A 139 8.62 -2.13 -10.53
N THR A 140 9.33 -3.25 -10.39
CA THR A 140 8.73 -4.58 -10.52
C THR A 140 7.84 -4.84 -9.30
N ILE A 141 6.60 -5.24 -9.54
CA ILE A 141 5.64 -5.60 -8.49
C ILE A 141 5.21 -7.05 -8.70
N THR A 142 5.44 -7.87 -7.70
CA THR A 142 5.04 -9.29 -7.71
C THR A 142 3.97 -9.56 -6.65
N LEU A 143 3.24 -10.65 -6.82
CA LEU A 143 2.12 -11.01 -5.96
C LEU A 143 2.12 -12.49 -5.67
N THR A 144 1.93 -12.83 -4.41
CA THR A 144 1.50 -14.15 -3.97
C THR A 144 0.13 -14.00 -3.34
N ALA A 145 -0.87 -14.67 -3.88
CA ALA A 145 -2.25 -14.63 -3.38
C ALA A 145 -2.64 -16.00 -2.86
N THR A 146 -2.96 -16.09 -1.58
CA THR A 146 -3.36 -17.34 -0.92
C THR A 146 -4.76 -17.19 -0.36
N LEU A 147 -5.66 -18.03 -0.83
CA LEU A 147 -7.00 -18.16 -0.26
C LEU A 147 -6.94 -19.11 0.93
N VAL A 148 -7.38 -18.63 2.09
CA VAL A 148 -7.42 -19.42 3.32
C VAL A 148 -8.86 -19.74 3.70
N SER A 149 -9.05 -20.84 4.40
CA SER A 149 -10.38 -21.32 4.83
C SER A 149 -10.80 -20.78 6.19
#